data_7385918abc411439caf3a60deea1024a
#
_entry.id   7385918abc411439caf3a60deea1024a
#
_cell.length_a   1.000
_cell.length_b   1.000
_cell.length_c   1.000
_cell.angle_alpha   90.00
_cell.angle_beta   90.00
_cell.angle_gamma   90.00
#
_symmetry.space_group_name_H-M   'P 1'
#
loop_
_entity.id
_entity.type
_entity.pdbx_description
1 polymer ?
#
loop_
_entity_poly.entity_id
_entity_poly.type
_entity_poly.pdbx_seq_one_letter_code
_entity_poly.pdbx_strand_id
1 'polypeptide(L)'
;TVEIVHNENQFCVWFGNLKVKFYPHNLQYPNYNYIISNSNYDVKILLNTKEFKDVLKRVLNVCKSNKESKNGATFDFHNNKLTILGQNEAVTVNEEIKTVQTGEDLRIALNVKFLLDYLNVVKDKIIELHLLNKRSSVKVKGNNEEDSVYFIMPLALRV
;
A
#
# COMPACT_ATOMS: atom_id res chain seq x y z
N THR A 1 -26.34 -19.95 -6.79
CA THR A 1 -25.26 -20.88 -7.16
C THR A 1 -24.46 -20.24 -8.27
N VAL A 2 -23.13 -20.30 -8.18
CA VAL A 2 -22.20 -19.91 -9.24
C VAL A 2 -21.59 -21.19 -9.79
N GLU A 3 -21.64 -21.36 -11.10
CA GLU A 3 -21.00 -22.49 -11.79
C GLU A 3 -19.76 -21.99 -12.51
N ILE A 4 -18.62 -22.66 -12.30
CA ILE A 4 -17.36 -22.35 -12.96
C ILE A 4 -16.92 -23.56 -13.76
N VAL A 5 -16.76 -23.37 -15.06
CA VAL A 5 -16.22 -24.38 -15.98
C VAL A 5 -14.99 -23.83 -16.65
N HIS A 6 -13.91 -24.59 -16.66
CA HIS A 6 -12.66 -24.16 -17.29
C HIS A 6 -12.03 -25.28 -18.13
N ASN A 7 -11.27 -24.86 -19.11
CA ASN A 7 -10.30 -25.66 -19.82
C ASN A 7 -8.99 -24.87 -19.96
N GLU A 8 -7.99 -25.41 -20.65
CA GLU A 8 -6.67 -24.77 -20.80
C GLU A 8 -6.72 -23.37 -21.41
N ASN A 9 -7.75 -23.06 -22.20
CA ASN A 9 -7.82 -21.82 -22.99
C ASN A 9 -8.86 -20.82 -22.50
N GLN A 10 -9.81 -21.23 -21.65
CA GLN A 10 -10.88 -20.33 -21.20
C GLN A 10 -11.51 -20.74 -19.88
N PHE A 11 -11.99 -19.74 -19.15
CA PHE A 11 -12.89 -19.87 -18.01
C PHE A 11 -14.28 -19.35 -18.39
N CYS A 12 -15.30 -20.07 -18.00
CA CYS A 12 -16.69 -19.63 -18.07
C CYS A 12 -17.29 -19.61 -16.67
N VAL A 13 -17.90 -18.51 -16.30
CA VAL A 13 -18.65 -18.36 -15.04
C VAL A 13 -20.10 -18.09 -15.38
N TRP A 14 -21.01 -18.90 -14.83
CA TRP A 14 -22.45 -18.71 -14.95
C TRP A 14 -23.02 -18.28 -13.59
N PHE A 15 -23.82 -17.24 -13.63
CA PHE A 15 -24.56 -16.74 -12.49
C PHE A 15 -25.97 -16.35 -12.92
N GLY A 16 -26.97 -17.20 -12.64
CA GLY A 16 -28.31 -17.05 -13.18
C GLY A 16 -28.30 -17.05 -14.72
N ASN A 17 -28.78 -15.97 -15.32
CA ASN A 17 -28.81 -15.81 -16.78
C ASN A 17 -27.54 -15.14 -17.35
N LEU A 18 -26.59 -14.79 -16.47
CA LEU A 18 -25.32 -14.16 -16.86
C LEU A 18 -24.27 -15.23 -17.13
N LYS A 19 -23.62 -15.13 -18.29
CA LYS A 19 -22.47 -15.94 -18.68
C LYS A 19 -21.28 -15.01 -18.96
N VAL A 20 -20.20 -15.18 -18.22
CA VAL A 20 -18.96 -14.43 -18.43
C VAL A 20 -17.86 -15.37 -18.86
N LYS A 21 -17.15 -15.01 -19.93
CA LYS A 21 -16.00 -15.77 -20.45
C LYS A 21 -14.72 -14.97 -20.22
N PHE A 22 -13.69 -15.65 -19.73
CA PHE A 22 -12.35 -15.13 -19.56
C PHE A 22 -11.36 -16.00 -20.32
N TYR A 23 -10.33 -15.37 -20.85
CA TYR A 23 -9.19 -16.05 -21.44
C TYR A 23 -8.02 -15.94 -20.46
N PRO A 24 -7.45 -17.07 -20.00
CA PRO A 24 -6.32 -17.02 -19.08
C PRO A 24 -5.10 -16.40 -19.76
N HIS A 25 -4.32 -15.69 -18.99
CA HIS A 25 -3.01 -15.23 -19.41
C HIS A 25 -1.99 -16.35 -19.22
N ASN A 26 -1.22 -16.70 -20.25
CA ASN A 26 -0.17 -17.72 -20.18
C ASN A 26 1.13 -17.17 -19.50
N LEU A 27 0.97 -16.33 -18.47
CA LEU A 27 2.06 -15.83 -17.68
C LEU A 27 2.24 -16.71 -16.44
N GLN A 28 3.50 -17.01 -16.11
CA GLN A 28 3.80 -17.70 -14.87
C GLN A 28 3.33 -16.85 -13.68
N TYR A 29 2.55 -17.46 -12.80
CA TYR A 29 2.09 -16.77 -11.57
C TYR A 29 3.30 -16.43 -10.69
N PRO A 30 3.40 -15.17 -10.19
CA PRO A 30 4.53 -14.77 -9.35
C PRO A 30 4.64 -15.63 -8.08
N ASN A 31 5.86 -15.98 -7.68
CA ASN A 31 6.09 -16.66 -6.42
C ASN A 31 5.96 -15.68 -5.24
N TYR A 32 4.71 -15.40 -4.84
CA TYR A 32 4.42 -14.49 -3.74
C TYR A 32 4.92 -15.02 -2.37
N ASN A 33 5.04 -16.33 -2.20
CA ASN A 33 5.59 -16.92 -0.97
C ASN A 33 7.03 -16.45 -0.72
N TYR A 34 7.82 -16.25 -1.77
CA TYR A 34 9.16 -15.69 -1.66
C TYR A 34 9.14 -14.26 -1.09
N ILE A 35 8.17 -13.44 -1.51
CA ILE A 35 8.01 -12.06 -1.02
C ILE A 35 7.59 -12.06 0.46
N ILE A 36 6.69 -12.98 0.85
CA ILE A 36 6.18 -13.08 2.23
C ILE A 36 7.27 -13.59 3.18
N SER A 37 8.06 -14.61 2.74
CA SER A 37 9.01 -15.33 3.60
C SER A 37 10.35 -14.61 3.77
N ASN A 38 10.80 -13.85 2.76
CA ASN A 38 12.14 -13.24 2.75
C ASN A 38 12.17 -11.80 3.27
N SER A 39 11.22 -11.43 4.09
CA SER A 39 11.09 -10.06 4.56
C SER A 39 11.74 -9.89 5.95
N ASN A 40 13.03 -9.60 5.98
CA ASN A 40 13.65 -9.01 7.16
C ASN A 40 13.25 -7.52 7.21
N TYR A 41 12.73 -7.07 8.33
CA TYR A 41 12.34 -5.69 8.54
C TYR A 41 13.02 -5.17 9.81
N ASP A 42 13.75 -4.06 9.68
CA ASP A 42 14.48 -3.46 10.80
C ASP A 42 13.69 -2.32 11.46
N VAL A 43 12.70 -1.80 10.74
CA VAL A 43 11.85 -0.69 11.21
C VAL A 43 10.40 -1.11 11.24
N LYS A 44 9.75 -0.92 12.40
CA LYS A 44 8.32 -1.17 12.60
C LYS A 44 7.66 0.12 13.07
N ILE A 45 6.56 0.49 12.42
CA ILE A 45 5.78 1.69 12.72
C ILE A 45 4.34 1.29 13.01
N LEU A 46 3.80 1.75 14.14
CA LEU A 46 2.39 1.63 14.49
C LEU A 46 1.68 2.96 14.28
N LEU A 47 0.53 2.92 13.62
CA LEU A 47 -0.26 4.08 13.24
C LEU A 47 -1.74 3.85 13.57
N ASN A 48 -2.42 4.91 14.02
CA ASN A 48 -3.88 4.90 14.08
C ASN A 48 -4.44 4.91 12.65
N THR A 49 -5.21 3.87 12.32
CA THR A 49 -5.74 3.64 10.96
C THR A 49 -6.59 4.81 10.46
N LYS A 50 -7.48 5.33 11.31
CA LYS A 50 -8.38 6.43 10.95
C LYS A 50 -7.64 7.73 10.70
N GLU A 51 -6.77 8.11 11.63
CA GLU A 51 -5.96 9.33 11.52
C GLU A 51 -5.08 9.29 10.28
N PHE A 52 -4.37 8.19 10.05
CA PHE A 52 -3.54 8.00 8.88
C PHE A 52 -4.34 8.08 7.58
N LYS A 53 -5.49 7.42 7.52
CA LYS A 53 -6.40 7.47 6.36
C LYS A 53 -6.88 8.88 6.06
N ASP A 54 -7.23 9.66 7.09
CA ASP A 54 -7.74 11.03 6.90
C ASP A 54 -6.63 11.98 6.43
N VAL A 55 -5.40 11.83 6.95
CA VAL A 55 -4.22 12.53 6.47
C VAL A 55 -3.93 12.19 5.01
N LEU A 56 -3.89 10.91 4.67
CA LEU A 56 -3.60 10.47 3.29
C LEU A 56 -4.64 10.98 2.27
N LYS A 57 -5.91 11.13 2.66
CA LYS A 57 -6.93 11.73 1.78
C LYS A 57 -6.60 13.19 1.45
N ARG A 58 -6.16 13.99 2.45
CA ARG A 58 -5.76 15.38 2.23
C ARG A 58 -4.53 15.46 1.32
N VAL A 59 -3.52 14.66 1.61
CA VAL A 59 -2.28 14.58 0.81
C VAL A 59 -2.59 14.16 -0.63
N LEU A 60 -3.46 13.16 -0.83
CA LEU A 60 -3.82 12.69 -2.16
C LEU A 60 -4.46 13.79 -3.02
N ASN A 61 -5.26 14.69 -2.42
CA ASN A 61 -5.88 15.79 -3.16
C ASN A 61 -4.84 16.68 -3.86
N VAL A 62 -3.64 16.81 -3.31
CA VAL A 62 -2.52 17.53 -3.91
C VAL A 62 -1.73 16.63 -4.87
N CYS A 63 -1.34 15.44 -4.42
CA CYS A 63 -0.45 14.55 -5.18
C CYS A 63 -1.08 13.97 -6.46
N LYS A 64 -2.41 13.88 -6.55
CA LYS A 64 -3.09 13.31 -7.74
C LYS A 64 -2.81 14.07 -9.03
N SER A 65 -2.47 15.35 -8.95
CA SER A 65 -2.14 16.23 -10.07
C SER A 65 -0.63 16.40 -10.28
N ASN A 66 0.21 15.76 -9.49
CA ASN A 66 1.66 15.79 -9.71
C ASN A 66 2.01 15.05 -11.01
N LYS A 67 2.68 15.74 -11.93
CA LYS A 67 3.05 15.19 -13.24
C LYS A 67 4.26 14.27 -13.18
N GLU A 68 5.18 14.52 -12.25
CA GLU A 68 6.40 13.73 -12.11
C GLU A 68 6.18 12.42 -11.38
N SER A 69 5.35 12.45 -10.32
CA SER A 69 5.06 11.28 -9.48
C SER A 69 3.58 11.27 -9.08
N LYS A 70 2.74 10.85 -10.01
CA LYS A 70 1.29 10.77 -9.79
C LYS A 70 0.96 9.97 -8.54
N ASN A 71 0.23 10.61 -7.60
CA ASN A 71 -0.13 10.07 -6.29
C ASN A 71 1.06 9.77 -5.35
N GLY A 72 2.26 10.21 -5.68
CA GLY A 72 3.45 10.00 -4.85
C GLY A 72 3.56 11.05 -3.75
N ALA A 73 3.94 10.62 -2.54
CA ALA A 73 4.33 11.50 -1.44
C ALA A 73 5.56 10.94 -0.73
N THR A 74 6.28 11.80 -0.03
CA THR A 74 7.40 11.43 0.83
C THR A 74 6.92 11.23 2.25
N PHE A 75 7.34 10.13 2.85
CA PHE A 75 7.08 9.73 4.23
C PHE A 75 8.39 9.75 4.99
N ASP A 76 8.46 10.59 6.01
CA ASP A 76 9.64 10.76 6.86
C ASP A 76 9.29 10.30 8.28
N PHE A 77 9.84 9.16 8.68
CA PHE A 77 9.67 8.56 10.00
C PHE A 77 10.86 8.96 10.86
N HIS A 78 10.60 9.81 11.85
CA HIS A 78 11.62 10.35 12.74
C HIS A 78 11.08 10.60 14.15
N ASN A 79 11.75 10.09 15.19
CA ASN A 79 11.41 10.36 16.58
C ASN A 79 9.93 10.10 16.95
N ASN A 80 9.38 8.95 16.60
CA ASN A 80 7.97 8.61 16.82
C ASN A 80 6.97 9.57 16.17
N LYS A 81 7.37 10.21 15.09
CA LYS A 81 6.55 11.08 14.27
C LYS A 81 6.70 10.71 12.81
N LEU A 82 5.58 10.72 12.10
CA LEU A 82 5.54 10.61 10.65
C LEU A 82 5.19 11.97 10.06
N THR A 83 6.08 12.50 9.24
CA THR A 83 5.82 13.67 8.39
C THR A 83 5.56 13.22 6.97
N ILE A 84 4.45 13.65 6.37
CA ILE A 84 4.07 13.29 5.01
C ILE A 84 4.06 14.55 4.16
N LEU A 85 4.93 14.57 3.15
CA LEU A 85 5.07 15.67 2.22
C LEU A 85 4.49 15.28 0.86
N GLY A 86 3.45 15.96 0.45
CA GLY A 86 2.86 15.86 -0.87
C GLY A 86 2.97 17.18 -1.63
N GLN A 87 3.19 17.11 -2.95
CA GLN A 87 3.32 18.31 -3.76
C GLN A 87 2.81 18.13 -5.19
N ASN A 88 2.46 19.25 -5.81
CA ASN A 88 2.30 19.40 -7.25
C ASN A 88 2.98 20.72 -7.69
N GLU A 89 2.75 21.15 -8.92
CA GLU A 89 3.38 22.39 -9.46
C GLU A 89 3.01 23.66 -8.69
N ALA A 90 1.84 23.70 -8.04
CA ALA A 90 1.28 24.91 -7.43
C ALA A 90 1.21 24.85 -5.89
N VAL A 91 1.12 23.65 -5.31
CA VAL A 91 0.80 23.47 -3.89
C VAL A 91 1.69 22.41 -3.26
N THR A 92 2.13 22.67 -2.05
CA THR A 92 2.77 21.70 -1.15
C THR A 92 1.91 21.51 0.09
N VAL A 93 1.69 20.27 0.48
CA VAL A 93 1.03 19.88 1.73
C VAL A 93 2.03 19.16 2.61
N ASN A 94 2.06 19.53 3.88
CA ASN A 94 2.88 18.89 4.91
C ASN A 94 1.96 18.51 6.08
N GLU A 95 1.86 17.22 6.37
CA GLU A 95 1.02 16.66 7.43
C GLU A 95 1.89 15.89 8.41
N GLU A 96 1.56 15.99 9.69
CA GLU A 96 2.28 15.31 10.75
C GLU A 96 1.33 14.47 11.60
N ILE A 97 1.70 13.23 11.92
CA ILE A 97 0.99 12.34 12.83
C ILE A 97 1.95 11.66 13.80
N LYS A 98 1.45 11.37 14.99
CA LYS A 98 2.20 10.60 16.00
C LYS A 98 2.23 9.13 15.63
N THR A 99 3.36 8.49 15.87
CA THR A 99 3.57 7.07 15.62
C THR A 99 4.21 6.41 16.84
N VAL A 100 4.23 5.08 16.87
CA VAL A 100 5.16 4.34 17.72
C VAL A 100 6.15 3.67 16.77
N GLN A 101 7.40 4.06 16.86
CA GLN A 101 8.48 3.62 16.00
C GLN A 101 9.47 2.74 16.74
N THR A 102 9.85 1.63 16.14
CA THR A 102 10.97 0.79 16.55
C THR A 102 11.93 0.68 15.37
N GLY A 103 13.22 0.79 15.60
CA GLY A 103 14.25 0.83 14.58
C GLY A 103 14.69 2.25 14.22
N GLU A 104 15.47 2.35 13.17
CA GLU A 104 16.08 3.62 12.74
C GLU A 104 15.09 4.55 12.01
N ASP A 105 15.45 5.83 11.96
CA ASP A 105 14.72 6.80 11.15
C ASP A 105 14.82 6.46 9.66
N LEU A 106 13.72 6.65 8.93
CA LEU A 106 13.67 6.29 7.54
C LEU A 106 12.82 7.26 6.73
N ARG A 107 13.35 7.68 5.59
CA ARG A 107 12.64 8.48 4.61
C ARG A 107 12.40 7.70 3.32
N ILE A 108 11.14 7.62 2.89
CA ILE A 108 10.71 6.80 1.75
C ILE A 108 9.61 7.50 0.95
N ALA A 109 9.52 7.26 -0.34
CA ALA A 109 8.38 7.73 -1.14
C ALA A 109 7.43 6.59 -1.45
N LEU A 110 6.13 6.81 -1.25
CA LEU A 110 5.08 5.81 -1.48
C LEU A 110 3.93 6.41 -2.29
N ASN A 111 3.21 5.53 -2.99
CA ASN A 111 1.97 5.91 -3.67
C ASN A 111 0.83 5.99 -2.65
N VAL A 112 0.36 7.20 -2.37
CA VAL A 112 -0.70 7.50 -1.40
C VAL A 112 -2.01 6.79 -1.74
N LYS A 113 -2.34 6.68 -3.04
CA LYS A 113 -3.56 6.00 -3.48
C LYS A 113 -3.55 4.52 -3.11
N PHE A 114 -2.44 3.83 -3.33
CA PHE A 114 -2.33 2.41 -2.99
C PHE A 114 -2.45 2.15 -1.49
N LEU A 115 -1.87 3.02 -0.66
CA LEU A 115 -2.08 2.95 0.79
C LEU A 115 -3.54 3.15 1.17
N LEU A 116 -4.21 4.14 0.57
CA LEU A 116 -5.63 4.39 0.81
C LEU A 116 -6.53 3.24 0.37
N ASP A 117 -6.21 2.59 -0.75
CA ASP A 117 -6.96 1.43 -1.24
C ASP A 117 -6.94 0.30 -0.18
N TYR A 118 -5.78 0.02 0.44
CA TYR A 118 -5.67 -0.92 1.55
C TYR A 118 -6.42 -0.44 2.80
N LEU A 119 -6.22 0.81 3.21
CA LEU A 119 -6.86 1.38 4.40
C LEU A 119 -8.39 1.48 4.30
N ASN A 120 -8.95 1.36 3.10
CA ASN A 120 -10.40 1.30 2.90
C ASN A 120 -11.01 -0.06 3.27
N VAL A 121 -10.21 -1.12 3.28
CA VAL A 121 -10.69 -2.49 3.53
C VAL A 121 -10.26 -3.04 4.89
N VAL A 122 -9.13 -2.57 5.43
CA VAL A 122 -8.65 -2.97 6.76
C VAL A 122 -9.63 -2.53 7.85
N LYS A 123 -9.91 -3.43 8.81
CA LYS A 123 -10.86 -3.18 9.91
C LYS A 123 -10.19 -2.78 11.21
N ASP A 124 -8.91 -3.05 11.34
CA ASP A 124 -8.15 -2.77 12.55
C ASP A 124 -8.01 -1.27 12.83
N LYS A 125 -8.06 -0.92 14.11
CA LYS A 125 -7.85 0.46 14.57
C LYS A 125 -6.39 0.92 14.49
N ILE A 126 -5.47 -0.05 14.51
CA ILE A 126 -4.02 0.16 14.42
C ILE A 126 -3.51 -0.64 13.23
N ILE A 127 -2.68 -0.04 12.42
CA ILE A 127 -1.92 -0.72 11.38
C ILE A 127 -0.43 -0.72 11.71
N GLU A 128 0.25 -1.70 11.18
CA GLU A 128 1.69 -1.85 11.24
C GLU A 128 2.29 -1.65 9.85
N LEU A 129 3.29 -0.79 9.76
CA LEU A 129 4.18 -0.72 8.60
C LEU A 129 5.52 -1.36 8.99
N HIS A 130 5.98 -2.28 8.17
CA HIS A 130 7.29 -2.92 8.34
C HIS A 130 8.17 -2.51 7.16
N LEU A 131 9.31 -1.91 7.47
CA LEU A 131 10.25 -1.35 6.50
C LEU A 131 11.66 -1.89 6.73
N LEU A 132 12.43 -1.97 5.66
CA LEU A 132 13.85 -2.31 5.72
C LEU A 132 14.71 -1.12 5.29
N ASN A 133 14.44 -0.58 4.12
CA ASN A 133 15.16 0.56 3.55
C ASN A 133 14.29 1.26 2.50
N LYS A 134 14.81 2.34 1.91
CA LYS A 134 14.10 3.17 0.92
C LYS A 134 13.84 2.50 -0.45
N ARG A 135 14.30 1.27 -0.66
CA ARG A 135 14.16 0.54 -1.95
C ARG A 135 13.41 -0.77 -1.83
N SER A 136 13.36 -1.34 -0.63
CA SER A 136 12.66 -2.60 -0.37
C SER A 136 11.17 -2.39 -0.23
N SER A 137 10.38 -3.41 -0.53
CA SER A 137 8.94 -3.36 -0.34
C SER A 137 8.57 -3.08 1.12
N VAL A 138 7.56 -2.27 1.31
CA VAL A 138 6.95 -2.02 2.63
C VAL A 138 5.82 -3.01 2.81
N LYS A 139 5.82 -3.73 3.91
CA LYS A 139 4.72 -4.59 4.34
C LYS A 139 3.78 -3.80 5.22
N VAL A 140 2.49 -3.84 4.90
CA VAL A 140 1.43 -3.19 5.68
C VAL A 140 0.42 -4.24 6.09
N LYS A 141 0.04 -4.25 7.37
CA LYS A 141 -1.00 -5.14 7.88
C LYS A 141 -1.78 -4.51 9.02
N GLY A 142 -2.96 -5.03 9.31
CA GLY A 142 -3.68 -4.77 10.56
C GLY A 142 -2.93 -5.37 11.74
N ASN A 143 -2.98 -4.74 12.90
CA ASN A 143 -2.26 -5.20 14.08
C ASN A 143 -2.77 -6.57 14.60
N ASN A 144 -4.05 -6.87 14.39
CA ASN A 144 -4.68 -8.13 14.78
C ASN A 144 -5.03 -9.03 13.58
N GLU A 145 -4.78 -8.60 12.36
CA GLU A 145 -5.00 -9.40 11.14
C GLU A 145 -3.76 -10.24 10.83
N GLU A 146 -3.89 -11.58 10.93
CA GLU A 146 -2.82 -12.51 10.56
C GLU A 146 -2.95 -12.98 9.11
N ASP A 147 -4.18 -13.02 8.58
CA ASP A 147 -4.50 -13.62 7.28
C ASP A 147 -4.38 -12.65 6.10
N SER A 148 -4.22 -11.35 6.37
CA SER A 148 -4.17 -10.31 5.36
C SER A 148 -2.91 -9.47 5.46
N VAL A 149 -2.15 -9.42 4.37
CA VAL A 149 -0.94 -8.60 4.28
C VAL A 149 -0.89 -7.88 2.93
N TYR A 150 -0.45 -6.63 2.96
CA TYR A 150 -0.32 -5.80 1.78
C TYR A 150 1.15 -5.38 1.59
N PHE A 151 1.63 -5.50 0.36
CA PHE A 151 2.98 -5.06 0.00
C PHE A 151 2.91 -3.90 -0.98
N ILE A 152 3.67 -2.85 -0.71
CA ILE A 152 3.79 -1.69 -1.59
C ILE A 152 5.26 -1.42 -1.89
N MET A 153 5.57 -1.24 -3.18
CA MET A 153 6.92 -0.86 -3.60
C MET A 153 7.12 0.65 -3.45
N PRO A 154 8.28 1.08 -2.96
CA PRO A 154 8.65 2.48 -2.94
C PRO A 154 8.72 3.08 -4.35
N LEU A 155 8.45 4.37 -4.41
CA LEU A 155 8.75 5.20 -5.57
C LEU A 155 10.20 5.68 -5.50
N ALA A 156 10.83 5.90 -6.65
CA ALA A 156 12.13 6.54 -6.69
C ALA A 156 11.99 7.98 -6.16
N LEU A 157 12.73 8.30 -5.09
CA LEU A 157 12.90 9.68 -4.67
C LEU A 157 13.76 10.38 -5.73
N ARG A 158 13.20 11.35 -6.41
CA ARG A 158 14.01 12.31 -7.16
C ARG A 158 14.51 13.33 -6.14
N VAL A 159 15.82 13.35 -5.93
CA VAL A 159 16.53 14.32 -5.09
C VAL A 159 16.67 15.62 -5.87
#